data_d962dddce5d52442712ad3ad8e112c60
#
_entry.id   d962dddce5d52442712ad3ad8e112c60
#
_cell.length_a   1.000
_cell.length_b   1.000
_cell.length_c   1.000
_cell.angle_alpha   90.00
_cell.angle_beta   90.00
_cell.angle_gamma   90.00
#
_symmetry.space_group_name_H-M   'P 1'
#
loop_
_entity.id
_entity.type
_entity.pdbx_description
1 polymer ?
#
loop_
_entity_poly.entity_id
_entity_poly.type
_entity_poly.pdbx_seq_one_letter_code
_entity_poly.pdbx_strand_id
1 'polypeptide(L)'
;MKQIEVEKVIKEIWYEAIDGTTFKDKAECEKYDNTAEAILRQRYQPLVLKTLSEWELFKCGSEDCYYDLVIANNTNDVENIVKLILLHHNYLTTESYKDKLAEIEKLCMQAMNEGDIILISRGYENDSFWVSDTWSNRFNHISNEISKALDQID
;
A
#
# COMPACT_ATOMS: atom_id res chain seq x y z
N MET A 1 -22.94 -55.20 12.79
CA MET A 1 -23.12 -53.72 12.84
C MET A 1 -21.87 -53.11 12.22
N LYS A 2 -22.04 -52.32 11.14
CA LYS A 2 -20.91 -51.73 10.41
C LYS A 2 -20.86 -50.27 10.76
N GLN A 3 -19.74 -49.79 11.31
CA GLN A 3 -19.52 -48.37 11.59
C GLN A 3 -19.20 -47.65 10.27
N ILE A 4 -19.88 -46.55 10.00
CA ILE A 4 -19.65 -45.71 8.85
C ILE A 4 -19.21 -44.34 9.38
N GLU A 5 -18.00 -43.94 9.07
CA GLU A 5 -17.56 -42.54 9.28
C GLU A 5 -18.09 -41.66 8.16
N VAL A 6 -18.79 -40.59 8.53
CA VAL A 6 -19.29 -39.58 7.59
C VAL A 6 -18.52 -38.29 7.86
N GLU A 7 -17.68 -37.91 6.94
CA GLU A 7 -17.04 -36.58 6.93
C GLU A 7 -18.08 -35.50 6.63
N LYS A 8 -18.31 -34.62 7.59
CA LYS A 8 -19.21 -33.50 7.45
C LYS A 8 -18.41 -32.27 6.93
N VAL A 9 -18.44 -32.02 5.63
CA VAL A 9 -17.85 -30.80 5.07
C VAL A 9 -18.74 -29.61 5.49
N ILE A 10 -18.24 -28.80 6.42
CA ILE A 10 -18.89 -27.54 6.77
C ILE A 10 -18.48 -26.51 5.71
N LYS A 11 -19.43 -26.08 4.87
CA LYS A 11 -19.21 -24.95 3.96
C LYS A 11 -19.45 -23.65 4.73
N GLU A 12 -18.39 -22.87 4.91
CA GLU A 12 -18.51 -21.49 5.39
C GLU A 12 -18.83 -20.58 4.21
N ILE A 13 -19.80 -19.68 4.40
CA ILE A 13 -20.14 -18.63 3.42
C ILE A 13 -19.43 -17.36 3.87
N TRP A 14 -18.69 -16.77 2.95
CA TRP A 14 -18.01 -15.49 3.13
C TRP A 14 -18.53 -14.53 2.06
N TYR A 15 -18.61 -13.26 2.38
CA TYR A 15 -18.98 -12.18 1.49
C TYR A 15 -17.75 -11.34 1.22
N GLU A 16 -17.49 -11.08 -0.05
CA GLU A 16 -16.34 -10.28 -0.49
C GLU A 16 -16.82 -8.87 -0.84
N ALA A 17 -16.18 -7.87 -0.23
CA ALA A 17 -16.41 -6.46 -0.49
C ALA A 17 -15.74 -6.05 -1.82
N ILE A 18 -16.10 -4.85 -2.30
CA ILE A 18 -15.67 -4.31 -3.59
C ILE A 18 -14.15 -4.16 -3.72
N ASP A 19 -13.43 -4.04 -2.61
CA ASP A 19 -11.97 -3.94 -2.54
C ASP A 19 -11.25 -5.28 -2.26
N GLY A 20 -12.02 -6.39 -2.20
CA GLY A 20 -11.52 -7.73 -1.90
C GLY A 20 -11.50 -8.10 -0.41
N THR A 21 -11.90 -7.21 0.49
CA THR A 21 -12.03 -7.51 1.93
C THR A 21 -13.16 -8.50 2.16
N THR A 22 -12.95 -9.52 3.03
CA THR A 22 -13.94 -10.57 3.26
C THR A 22 -14.62 -10.48 4.62
N PHE A 23 -15.92 -10.76 4.65
CA PHE A 23 -16.77 -10.71 5.84
C PHE A 23 -17.57 -12.00 6.00
N LYS A 24 -17.89 -12.38 7.25
CA LYS A 24 -18.82 -13.48 7.53
C LYS A 24 -20.28 -13.04 7.52
N ASP A 25 -20.54 -11.77 7.72
CA ASP A 25 -21.89 -11.17 7.71
C ASP A 25 -22.08 -10.30 6.46
N LYS A 26 -23.21 -10.53 5.76
CA LYS A 26 -23.55 -9.82 4.52
C LYS A 26 -23.81 -8.33 4.77
N ALA A 27 -24.49 -8.00 5.88
CA ALA A 27 -24.84 -6.61 6.17
C ALA A 27 -23.60 -5.80 6.59
N GLU A 28 -22.64 -6.44 7.25
CA GLU A 28 -21.33 -5.82 7.54
C GLU A 28 -20.56 -5.54 6.25
N CYS A 29 -20.53 -6.49 5.32
CA CYS A 29 -19.91 -6.32 4.00
C CYS A 29 -20.54 -5.16 3.23
N GLU A 30 -21.87 -5.13 3.12
CA GLU A 30 -22.60 -4.05 2.42
C GLU A 30 -22.39 -2.67 3.09
N LYS A 31 -22.29 -2.63 4.42
CA LYS A 31 -21.99 -1.40 5.15
C LYS A 31 -20.57 -0.93 4.88
N TYR A 32 -19.62 -1.85 4.83
CA TYR A 32 -18.21 -1.54 4.53
C TYR A 32 -18.06 -1.00 3.12
N ASP A 33 -18.68 -1.62 2.12
CA ASP A 33 -18.63 -1.18 0.70
C ASP A 33 -19.09 0.27 0.48
N ASN A 34 -19.91 0.80 1.38
CA ASN A 34 -20.36 2.19 1.34
C ASN A 34 -19.40 3.15 2.07
N THR A 35 -18.25 2.68 2.59
CA THR A 35 -17.28 3.56 3.23
C THR A 35 -16.40 4.28 2.20
N ALA A 36 -15.91 5.47 2.57
CA ALA A 36 -14.95 6.20 1.76
C ALA A 36 -13.64 5.41 1.58
N GLU A 37 -13.26 4.62 2.57
CA GLU A 37 -12.07 3.78 2.53
C GLU A 37 -12.19 2.67 1.49
N ALA A 38 -13.28 1.89 1.48
CA ALA A 38 -13.50 0.82 0.51
C ALA A 38 -13.48 1.35 -0.93
N ILE A 39 -14.13 2.49 -1.17
CA ILE A 39 -14.15 3.16 -2.47
C ILE A 39 -12.73 3.58 -2.90
N LEU A 40 -11.94 4.14 -1.98
CA LEU A 40 -10.57 4.55 -2.29
C LEU A 40 -9.65 3.36 -2.50
N ARG A 41 -9.79 2.28 -1.71
CA ARG A 41 -9.04 1.04 -1.90
C ARG A 41 -9.35 0.39 -3.25
N GLN A 42 -10.62 0.35 -3.66
CA GLN A 42 -11.01 -0.13 -4.98
C GLN A 42 -10.33 0.65 -6.12
N ARG A 43 -10.22 1.98 -5.98
CA ARG A 43 -9.54 2.82 -6.98
C ARG A 43 -8.03 2.71 -6.94
N TYR A 44 -7.47 2.42 -5.77
CA TYR A 44 -6.04 2.23 -5.56
C TYR A 44 -5.55 0.88 -6.08
N GLN A 45 -6.31 -0.20 -5.89
CA GLN A 45 -5.90 -1.56 -6.22
C GLN A 45 -5.40 -1.74 -7.66
N PRO A 46 -6.04 -1.17 -8.69
CA PRO A 46 -5.57 -1.27 -10.07
C PRO A 46 -4.23 -0.57 -10.34
N LEU A 47 -3.80 0.33 -9.45
CA LEU A 47 -2.54 1.07 -9.57
C LEU A 47 -1.36 0.25 -9.03
N VAL A 48 -1.64 -0.78 -8.21
CA VAL A 48 -0.63 -1.63 -7.60
C VAL A 48 -0.13 -2.65 -8.63
N LEU A 49 1.12 -2.52 -9.03
CA LEU A 49 1.79 -3.46 -9.92
C LEU A 49 2.14 -4.77 -9.20
N LYS A 50 2.63 -4.62 -7.98
CA LYS A 50 3.05 -5.72 -7.12
C LYS A 50 3.16 -5.27 -5.67
N THR A 51 2.86 -6.20 -4.74
CA THR A 51 3.16 -6.06 -3.32
C THR A 51 4.31 -6.99 -2.97
N LEU A 52 5.32 -6.48 -2.27
CA LEU A 52 6.49 -7.21 -1.81
C LEU A 52 6.73 -6.93 -0.33
N SER A 53 7.21 -7.92 0.43
CA SER A 53 7.73 -7.66 1.77
C SER A 53 9.01 -6.82 1.69
N GLU A 54 9.36 -6.14 2.78
CA GLU A 54 10.63 -5.41 2.86
C GLU A 54 11.83 -6.31 2.57
N TRP A 55 11.78 -7.55 3.08
CA TRP A 55 12.81 -8.57 2.80
C TRP A 55 12.89 -8.95 1.32
N GLU A 56 11.76 -9.15 0.63
CA GLU A 56 11.75 -9.46 -0.80
C GLU A 56 12.34 -8.32 -1.63
N LEU A 57 12.01 -7.08 -1.25
CA LEU A 57 12.40 -5.88 -1.99
C LEU A 57 13.87 -5.50 -1.78
N PHE A 58 14.34 -5.51 -0.52
CA PHE A 58 15.66 -4.99 -0.16
C PHE A 58 16.65 -6.05 0.32
N LYS A 59 16.21 -7.30 0.50
CA LYS A 59 16.98 -8.41 1.11
C LYS A 59 17.46 -8.10 2.54
N CYS A 60 16.77 -7.20 3.21
CA CYS A 60 16.98 -6.82 4.61
C CYS A 60 15.66 -6.30 5.19
N GLY A 61 15.61 -6.08 6.50
CA GLY A 61 14.42 -5.57 7.17
C GLY A 61 13.45 -6.65 7.65
N SER A 62 12.18 -6.29 7.78
CA SER A 62 11.13 -7.14 8.34
C SER A 62 10.31 -7.83 7.26
N GLU A 63 9.91 -9.09 7.52
CA GLU A 63 8.89 -9.77 6.71
C GLU A 63 7.48 -9.21 6.97
N ASP A 64 7.29 -8.47 8.05
CA ASP A 64 6.02 -7.89 8.47
C ASP A 64 5.75 -6.50 7.88
N CYS A 65 6.72 -5.92 7.17
CA CYS A 65 6.58 -4.66 6.45
C CYS A 65 6.47 -4.94 4.94
N TYR A 66 5.44 -4.39 4.32
CA TYR A 66 5.14 -4.58 2.90
C TYR A 66 5.25 -3.27 2.14
N TYR A 67 5.61 -3.38 0.88
CA TYR A 67 5.63 -2.26 -0.07
C TYR A 67 4.75 -2.58 -1.26
N ASP A 68 3.80 -1.70 -1.55
CA ASP A 68 3.12 -1.67 -2.82
C ASP A 68 3.96 -0.88 -3.81
N LEU A 69 4.24 -1.47 -4.95
CA LEU A 69 4.83 -0.83 -6.11
C LEU A 69 3.70 -0.25 -6.96
N VAL A 70 3.54 1.07 -6.97
CA VAL A 70 2.36 1.75 -7.52
C VAL A 70 2.75 2.65 -8.69
N ILE A 71 1.94 2.64 -9.74
CA ILE A 71 2.01 3.60 -10.84
C ILE A 71 0.76 4.47 -10.85
N ALA A 72 0.93 5.79 -10.77
CA ALA A 72 -0.12 6.76 -11.02
C ALA A 72 -0.05 7.22 -12.50
N ASN A 73 -1.18 7.15 -13.21
CA ASN A 73 -1.24 7.48 -14.64
C ASN A 73 -1.80 8.88 -14.90
N ASN A 74 -2.44 9.47 -13.91
CA ASN A 74 -3.09 10.79 -14.02
C ASN A 74 -3.25 11.42 -12.62
N THR A 75 -3.64 12.68 -12.59
CA THR A 75 -3.81 13.45 -11.34
C THR A 75 -4.86 12.86 -10.41
N ASN A 76 -5.92 12.24 -10.94
CA ASN A 76 -6.96 11.61 -10.13
C ASN A 76 -6.42 10.37 -9.37
N ASP A 77 -5.48 9.64 -9.96
CA ASP A 77 -4.79 8.53 -9.29
C ASP A 77 -3.96 9.06 -8.11
N VAL A 78 -3.22 10.15 -8.31
CA VAL A 78 -2.46 10.83 -7.24
C VAL A 78 -3.40 11.28 -6.12
N GLU A 79 -4.52 11.93 -6.46
CA GLU A 79 -5.52 12.34 -5.47
C GLU A 79 -6.07 11.16 -4.66
N ASN A 80 -6.34 10.02 -5.30
CA ASN A 80 -6.84 8.83 -4.61
C ASN A 80 -5.80 8.26 -3.65
N ILE A 81 -4.52 8.21 -4.05
CA ILE A 81 -3.41 7.80 -3.19
C ILE A 81 -3.32 8.73 -1.96
N VAL A 82 -3.31 10.04 -2.18
CA VAL A 82 -3.22 11.04 -1.10
C VAL A 82 -4.42 10.95 -0.16
N LYS A 83 -5.64 10.82 -0.69
CA LYS A 83 -6.85 10.65 0.12
C LYS A 83 -6.81 9.38 0.97
N LEU A 84 -6.29 8.27 0.43
CA LEU A 84 -6.14 7.03 1.18
C LEU A 84 -5.12 7.19 2.32
N ILE A 85 -4.00 7.87 2.07
CA ILE A 85 -3.01 8.20 3.12
C ILE A 85 -3.65 9.06 4.21
N LEU A 86 -4.44 10.07 3.84
CA LEU A 86 -5.11 10.95 4.81
C LEU A 86 -6.14 10.23 5.68
N LEU A 87 -6.78 9.17 5.20
CA LEU A 87 -7.67 8.36 6.02
C LEU A 87 -6.92 7.65 7.15
N HIS A 88 -5.68 7.20 6.89
CA HIS A 88 -4.84 6.54 7.89
C HIS A 88 -4.04 7.54 8.75
N HIS A 89 -3.78 8.73 8.23
CA HIS A 89 -2.94 9.75 8.85
C HIS A 89 -3.62 11.12 8.88
N ASN A 90 -4.80 11.20 9.50
CA ASN A 90 -5.61 12.42 9.56
C ASN A 90 -4.89 13.62 10.19
N TYR A 91 -3.87 13.40 11.01
CA TYR A 91 -3.03 14.46 11.58
C TYR A 91 -2.28 15.26 10.52
N LEU A 92 -2.07 14.74 9.31
CA LEU A 92 -1.43 15.47 8.20
C LEU A 92 -2.24 16.68 7.73
N THR A 93 -3.53 16.77 8.08
CA THR A 93 -4.37 17.94 7.79
C THR A 93 -4.13 19.11 8.75
N THR A 94 -3.39 18.90 9.85
CA THR A 94 -3.10 19.95 10.83
C THR A 94 -2.00 20.88 10.32
N GLU A 95 -2.00 22.12 10.80
CA GLU A 95 -1.05 23.17 10.38
C GLU A 95 0.42 22.72 10.52
N SER A 96 0.74 21.99 11.58
CA SER A 96 2.10 21.49 11.87
C SER A 96 2.63 20.49 10.85
N TYR A 97 1.77 19.90 10.00
CA TYR A 97 2.13 18.86 9.04
C TYR A 97 1.76 19.18 7.59
N LYS A 98 1.31 20.41 7.31
CA LYS A 98 0.97 20.85 5.94
C LYS A 98 2.12 20.68 4.95
N ASP A 99 3.34 21.03 5.37
CA ASP A 99 4.53 20.89 4.52
C ASP A 99 4.78 19.42 4.17
N LYS A 100 4.54 18.51 5.11
CA LYS A 100 4.69 17.07 4.89
C LYS A 100 3.68 16.52 3.90
N LEU A 101 2.45 16.97 3.97
CA LEU A 101 1.42 16.60 2.99
C LEU A 101 1.79 17.12 1.59
N ALA A 102 2.23 18.38 1.50
CA ALA A 102 2.68 18.97 0.24
C ALA A 102 3.90 18.22 -0.37
N GLU A 103 4.82 17.74 0.48
CA GLU A 103 5.94 16.90 0.03
C GLU A 103 5.45 15.58 -0.56
N ILE A 104 4.48 14.91 0.08
CA ILE A 104 3.88 13.66 -0.41
C ILE A 104 3.19 13.88 -1.76
N GLU A 105 2.35 14.91 -1.86
CA GLU A 105 1.67 15.26 -3.12
C GLU A 105 2.67 15.55 -4.24
N LYS A 106 3.70 16.34 -3.95
CA LYS A 106 4.76 16.69 -4.90
C LYS A 106 5.50 15.43 -5.38
N LEU A 107 5.84 14.53 -4.48
CA LEU A 107 6.54 13.28 -4.81
C LEU A 107 5.68 12.39 -5.72
N CYS A 108 4.40 12.23 -5.40
CA CYS A 108 3.47 11.45 -6.23
C CYS A 108 3.26 12.09 -7.62
N MET A 109 3.14 13.42 -7.69
CA MET A 109 3.01 14.15 -8.96
C MET A 109 4.28 14.05 -9.81
N GLN A 110 5.45 14.14 -9.18
CA GLN A 110 6.72 13.95 -9.88
C GLN A 110 6.82 12.54 -10.45
N ALA A 111 6.58 11.51 -9.64
CA ALA A 111 6.59 10.12 -10.08
C ALA A 111 5.63 9.89 -11.25
N MET A 112 4.41 10.41 -11.18
CA MET A 112 3.43 10.33 -12.27
C MET A 112 3.96 10.95 -13.57
N ASN A 113 4.54 12.16 -13.50
CA ASN A 113 5.06 12.86 -14.67
C ASN A 113 6.27 12.17 -15.29
N GLU A 114 7.09 11.52 -14.48
CA GLU A 114 8.31 10.82 -14.91
C GLU A 114 8.03 9.34 -15.28
N GLY A 115 6.83 8.85 -15.04
CA GLY A 115 6.49 7.43 -15.21
C GLY A 115 7.23 6.52 -14.23
N ASP A 116 7.56 7.05 -13.04
CA ASP A 116 8.27 6.32 -12.00
C ASP A 116 7.33 5.57 -11.07
N ILE A 117 7.86 4.59 -10.36
CA ILE A 117 7.12 3.79 -9.39
C ILE A 117 7.14 4.47 -8.02
N ILE A 118 5.96 4.66 -7.43
CA ILE A 118 5.77 5.12 -6.06
C ILE A 118 5.86 3.91 -5.13
N LEU A 119 6.70 4.01 -4.09
CA LEU A 119 6.81 3.00 -3.04
C LEU A 119 5.89 3.37 -1.87
N ILE A 120 4.84 2.61 -1.67
CA ILE A 120 3.92 2.79 -0.55
C ILE A 120 4.15 1.69 0.48
N SER A 121 4.67 2.06 1.65
CA SER A 121 4.84 1.12 2.77
C SER A 121 3.51 0.86 3.47
N ARG A 122 3.31 -0.41 3.86
CA ARG A 122 2.16 -0.87 4.65
C ARG A 122 2.66 -1.66 5.85
N GLY A 123 2.09 -1.42 7.03
CA GLY A 123 2.31 -2.25 8.20
C GLY A 123 1.61 -3.62 8.08
N TYR A 124 1.96 -4.53 8.99
CA TYR A 124 1.47 -5.91 9.05
C TYR A 124 -0.07 -6.04 9.02
N GLU A 125 -0.77 -5.18 9.72
CA GLU A 125 -2.24 -5.21 9.80
C GLU A 125 -2.93 -4.33 8.76
N ASN A 126 -2.21 -3.86 7.73
CA ASN A 126 -2.68 -2.88 6.73
C ASN A 126 -3.14 -1.54 7.35
N ASP A 127 -2.78 -1.27 8.60
CA ASP A 127 -3.25 -0.13 9.38
C ASP A 127 -2.53 1.17 9.04
N SER A 128 -1.47 1.10 8.26
CA SER A 128 -0.72 2.28 7.84
C SER A 128 -0.41 2.25 6.36
N PHE A 129 -0.77 3.34 5.70
CA PHE A 129 -0.37 3.64 4.33
C PHE A 129 0.56 4.84 4.35
N TRP A 130 1.73 4.73 3.73
CA TRP A 130 2.69 5.83 3.70
C TRP A 130 3.50 5.83 2.42
N VAL A 131 3.60 6.98 1.74
CA VAL A 131 4.54 7.14 0.63
C VAL A 131 5.95 7.19 1.21
N SER A 132 6.72 6.14 0.94
CA SER A 132 8.10 6.03 1.40
C SER A 132 9.06 6.80 0.51
N ASP A 133 8.96 6.57 -0.81
CA ASP A 133 9.88 7.14 -1.81
C ASP A 133 9.37 6.83 -3.23
N THR A 134 10.10 7.26 -4.25
CA THR A 134 10.01 6.70 -5.59
C THR A 134 11.11 5.66 -5.81
N TRP A 135 10.91 4.77 -6.78
CA TRP A 135 11.90 3.75 -7.12
C TRP A 135 13.23 4.37 -7.56
N SER A 136 13.18 5.36 -8.43
CA SER A 136 14.37 6.04 -8.94
C SER A 136 15.14 6.77 -7.84
N ASN A 137 14.46 7.49 -6.94
CA ASN A 137 15.12 8.15 -5.81
C ASN A 137 15.80 7.14 -4.89
N ARG A 138 15.10 6.05 -4.56
CA ARG A 138 15.66 5.00 -3.68
C ARG A 138 16.86 4.33 -4.31
N PHE A 139 16.80 4.00 -5.60
CA PHE A 139 17.92 3.40 -6.34
C PHE A 139 19.13 4.35 -6.42
N ASN A 140 18.90 5.63 -6.74
CA ASN A 140 19.95 6.63 -6.80
C ASN A 140 20.63 6.84 -5.44
N HIS A 141 19.86 6.85 -4.35
CA HIS A 141 20.41 6.94 -3.01
C HIS A 141 21.35 5.76 -2.72
N ILE A 142 20.92 4.53 -2.93
CA ILE A 142 21.73 3.33 -2.72
C ILE A 142 23.01 3.37 -3.59
N SER A 143 22.88 3.73 -4.86
CA SER A 143 24.01 3.84 -5.79
C SER A 143 25.04 4.87 -5.32
N ASN A 144 24.60 6.03 -4.84
CA ASN A 144 25.46 7.07 -4.31
C ASN A 144 26.19 6.64 -3.03
N GLU A 145 25.50 5.92 -2.13
CA GLU A 145 26.16 5.42 -0.90
C GLU A 145 27.21 4.35 -1.22
N ILE A 146 26.95 3.47 -2.19
CA ILE A 146 27.95 2.50 -2.67
C ILE A 146 29.15 3.23 -3.26
N SER A 147 28.96 4.24 -4.11
CA SER A 147 30.06 5.02 -4.70
C SER A 147 30.92 5.69 -3.63
N LYS A 148 30.29 6.34 -2.64
CA LYS A 148 31.03 6.94 -1.51
C LYS A 148 31.83 5.92 -0.71
N ALA A 149 31.30 4.71 -0.51
CA ALA A 149 31.99 3.65 0.20
C ALA A 149 33.21 3.14 -0.59
N LEU A 150 33.09 3.05 -1.93
CA LEU A 150 34.22 2.67 -2.80
C LEU A 150 35.33 3.71 -2.81
N ASP A 151 34.99 5.00 -2.83
CA ASP A 151 35.97 6.12 -2.78
C ASP A 151 36.78 6.17 -1.47
N GLN A 152 36.37 5.46 -0.43
CA GLN A 152 37.08 5.37 0.85
C GLN A 152 38.06 4.17 0.91
N ILE A 153 38.08 3.33 -0.11
CA ILE A 153 38.93 2.13 -0.16
C ILE A 153 40.27 2.41 -0.88
N ASP A 154 40.38 3.51 -1.63
CA ASP A 154 41.57 4.00 -2.30
C ASP A 154 42.39 4.91 -1.37
#